data_88a68482dbabaaa1afe54921d669ecf1
#
_entry.id   88a68482dbabaaa1afe54921d669ecf1
#
_cell.length_a   1.000
_cell.length_b   1.000
_cell.length_c   1.000
_cell.angle_alpha   90.00
_cell.angle_beta   90.00
_cell.angle_gamma   90.00
#
_symmetry.space_group_name_H-M   'P 1'
#
loop_
_entity.id
_entity.type
_entity.pdbx_description
1 polymer ?
#
loop_
_entity_poly.entity_id
_entity_poly.type
_entity_poly.pdbx_seq_one_letter_code
_entity_poly.pdbx_strand_id
1 'polypeptide(L)'
;MTQGAVKTTGKRSRAVSAKKKAILSAALDTFSQFGFHGTRLEQTAELAGVSKTNLLYYFPSKEALYIAVLRQILDIWLAPLKAFREDFAP
;
A
#
# COMPACT_ATOMS: atom_id res chain seq x y z
N MET A 1 22.72 20.42 -2.16
CA MET A 1 21.85 19.33 -1.85
C MET A 1 20.86 19.07 -2.91
N THR A 2 20.93 17.89 -3.39
CA THR A 2 20.05 17.41 -4.43
C THR A 2 18.60 17.35 -4.01
N GLN A 3 18.37 17.44 -2.72
CA GLN A 3 17.02 17.34 -2.19
C GLN A 3 16.10 18.47 -2.60
N GLY A 4 16.66 19.58 -3.00
CA GLY A 4 15.86 20.70 -3.45
C GLY A 4 14.98 20.38 -4.64
N ALA A 5 15.57 19.73 -5.65
CA ALA A 5 14.84 19.34 -6.84
C ALA A 5 13.82 18.26 -6.54
N VAL A 6 14.17 17.35 -5.64
CA VAL A 6 13.28 16.26 -5.26
C VAL A 6 12.08 16.77 -4.49
N LYS A 7 12.24 17.82 -3.76
CA LYS A 7 11.16 18.36 -2.94
C LYS A 7 9.94 18.76 -3.73
N THR A 8 10.12 19.39 -4.86
CA THR A 8 9.01 19.90 -5.65
C THR A 8 8.16 18.76 -6.16
N THR A 9 8.79 17.74 -6.68
CA THR A 9 8.10 16.55 -7.14
C THR A 9 7.67 15.70 -5.96
N GLY A 10 8.48 15.68 -4.91
CA GLY A 10 8.25 14.85 -3.75
C GLY A 10 7.01 15.19 -2.95
N LYS A 11 6.55 16.43 -3.01
CA LYS A 11 5.38 16.84 -2.26
C LYS A 11 4.13 16.15 -2.77
N ARG A 12 3.93 16.14 -4.08
CA ARG A 12 2.81 15.47 -4.69
C ARG A 12 2.95 13.96 -4.56
N SER A 13 4.14 13.47 -4.76
CA SER A 13 4.46 12.06 -4.66
C SER A 13 4.18 11.53 -3.26
N ARG A 14 4.52 12.31 -2.24
CA ARG A 14 4.27 11.93 -0.87
C ARG A 14 2.80 11.88 -0.54
N ALA A 15 2.01 12.80 -1.08
CA ALA A 15 0.57 12.80 -0.86
C ALA A 15 -0.07 11.54 -1.44
N VAL A 16 0.33 11.16 -2.66
CA VAL A 16 -0.14 9.94 -3.30
C VAL A 16 0.30 8.72 -2.51
N SER A 17 1.57 8.67 -2.12
CA SER A 17 2.10 7.56 -1.33
C SER A 17 1.39 7.43 0.01
N ALA A 18 1.10 8.55 0.66
CA ALA A 18 0.42 8.53 1.95
C ALA A 18 -0.99 7.97 1.81
N LYS A 19 -1.69 8.36 0.75
CA LYS A 19 -3.03 7.83 0.51
C LYS A 19 -3.01 6.35 0.21
N LYS A 20 -2.08 5.90 -0.62
CA LYS A 20 -1.92 4.48 -0.92
C LYS A 20 -1.62 3.69 0.34
N LYS A 21 -0.71 4.18 1.16
CA LYS A 21 -0.36 3.52 2.42
C LYS A 21 -1.55 3.45 3.36
N ALA A 22 -2.33 4.52 3.44
CA ALA A 22 -3.51 4.53 4.28
C ALA A 22 -4.52 3.49 3.81
N ILE A 23 -4.72 3.40 2.49
CA ILE A 23 -5.64 2.43 1.92
C ILE A 23 -5.14 1.00 2.17
N LEU A 24 -3.85 0.76 1.98
CA LEU A 24 -3.27 -0.56 2.19
C LEU A 24 -3.32 -0.97 3.65
N SER A 25 -3.05 -0.04 4.54
CA SER A 25 -3.14 -0.29 5.98
C SER A 25 -4.57 -0.63 6.38
N ALA A 26 -5.53 0.14 5.89
CA ALA A 26 -6.94 -0.10 6.16
C ALA A 26 -7.38 -1.45 5.57
N ALA A 27 -6.91 -1.76 4.37
CA ALA A 27 -7.24 -3.02 3.71
C ALA A 27 -6.67 -4.21 4.47
N LEU A 28 -5.43 -4.09 4.93
CA LEU A 28 -4.83 -5.14 5.75
C LEU A 28 -5.69 -5.42 6.97
N ASP A 29 -6.15 -4.36 7.60
CA ASP A 29 -6.99 -4.46 8.79
C ASP A 29 -8.32 -5.15 8.48
N THR A 30 -9.02 -4.69 7.44
CA THR A 30 -10.32 -5.24 7.08
C THR A 30 -10.21 -6.68 6.57
N PHE A 31 -9.21 -6.97 5.76
CA PHE A 31 -8.98 -8.34 5.29
C PHE A 31 -8.62 -9.27 6.44
N SER A 32 -7.87 -8.77 7.42
CA SER A 32 -7.52 -9.57 8.60
C SER A 32 -8.74 -9.90 9.45
N GLN A 33 -9.68 -8.96 9.55
CA GLN A 33 -10.87 -9.16 10.36
C GLN A 33 -11.95 -9.95 9.65
N PHE A 34 -12.18 -9.66 8.39
CA PHE A 34 -13.35 -10.17 7.67
C PHE A 34 -13.02 -11.14 6.55
N GLY A 35 -11.74 -11.28 6.22
CA GLY A 35 -11.32 -12.08 5.08
C GLY A 35 -11.57 -11.37 3.77
N PHE A 36 -11.15 -12.01 2.68
CA PHE A 36 -11.31 -11.43 1.36
C PHE A 36 -12.79 -11.25 0.99
N HIS A 37 -13.57 -12.29 1.20
CA HIS A 37 -14.99 -12.26 0.81
C HIS A 37 -15.82 -11.39 1.74
N GLY A 38 -15.43 -11.28 3.00
CA GLY A 38 -16.17 -10.49 3.96
C GLY A 38 -15.83 -9.01 3.96
N THR A 39 -14.75 -8.63 3.30
CA THR A 39 -14.33 -7.23 3.25
C THR A 39 -15.06 -6.48 2.15
N ARG A 40 -15.55 -5.29 2.49
CA ARG A 40 -16.19 -4.40 1.53
C ARG A 40 -15.31 -3.21 1.26
N LEU A 41 -15.26 -2.79 -0.01
CA LEU A 41 -14.45 -1.64 -0.40
C LEU A 41 -14.89 -0.36 0.32
N GLU A 42 -16.18 -0.23 0.56
CA GLU A 42 -16.72 0.92 1.30
C GLU A 42 -16.15 0.98 2.71
N GLN A 43 -16.07 -0.16 3.36
CA GLN A 43 -15.51 -0.27 4.71
C GLN A 43 -14.05 0.12 4.72
N THR A 44 -13.30 -0.39 3.77
CA THR A 44 -11.88 -0.11 3.66
C THR A 44 -11.64 1.38 3.39
N ALA A 45 -12.42 1.95 2.47
CA ALA A 45 -12.31 3.36 2.13
C ALA A 45 -12.59 4.24 3.34
N GLU A 46 -13.63 3.92 4.08
CA GLU A 46 -14.01 4.66 5.28
C GLU A 46 -12.89 4.62 6.31
N LEU A 47 -12.35 3.45 6.55
CA LEU A 47 -11.27 3.29 7.51
C LEU A 47 -10.01 4.04 7.06
N ALA A 48 -9.77 4.10 5.76
CA ALA A 48 -8.63 4.81 5.20
C ALA A 48 -8.85 6.33 5.15
N GLY A 49 -10.08 6.78 5.34
CA GLY A 49 -10.40 8.19 5.27
C GLY A 49 -10.50 8.72 3.84
N VAL A 50 -10.84 7.88 2.90
CA VAL A 50 -11.00 8.27 1.49
C VAL A 50 -12.36 7.81 0.99
N SER A 51 -12.79 8.35 -0.13
CA SER A 51 -14.02 7.90 -0.77
C SER A 51 -13.77 6.58 -1.50
N LYS A 52 -14.84 5.84 -1.73
CA LYS A 52 -14.76 4.60 -2.51
C LYS A 52 -14.23 4.88 -3.91
N THR A 53 -14.66 5.98 -4.51
CA THR A 53 -14.20 6.37 -5.84
C THR A 53 -12.68 6.60 -5.84
N ASN A 54 -12.18 7.28 -4.82
CA ASN A 54 -10.77 7.54 -4.67
C ASN A 54 -9.99 6.24 -4.48
N LEU A 55 -10.52 5.35 -3.67
CA LEU A 55 -9.91 4.04 -3.46
C LEU A 55 -9.82 3.29 -4.78
N LEU A 56 -10.90 3.27 -5.56
CA LEU A 56 -10.93 2.58 -6.83
C LEU A 56 -10.01 3.21 -7.87
N TYR A 57 -9.70 4.48 -7.70
CA TYR A 57 -8.73 5.14 -8.55
C TYR A 57 -7.34 4.52 -8.40
N TYR A 58 -6.98 4.18 -7.17
CA TYR A 58 -5.68 3.57 -6.90
C TYR A 58 -5.70 2.06 -7.07
N PHE A 59 -6.81 1.42 -6.70
CA PHE A 59 -6.94 -0.04 -6.74
C PHE A 59 -8.31 -0.36 -7.36
N PRO A 60 -8.32 -0.67 -8.66
CA PRO A 60 -9.59 -0.74 -9.42
C PRO A 60 -10.53 -1.85 -8.99
N SER A 61 -10.07 -2.83 -8.22
CA SER A 61 -10.93 -3.93 -7.79
C SER A 61 -10.48 -4.41 -6.41
N LYS A 62 -11.34 -5.19 -5.77
CA LYS A 62 -11.00 -5.79 -4.48
C LYS A 62 -9.82 -6.75 -4.63
N GLU A 63 -9.77 -7.45 -5.74
CA GLU A 63 -8.67 -8.36 -6.04
C GLU A 63 -7.35 -7.60 -6.16
N ALA A 64 -7.37 -6.48 -6.89
CA ALA A 64 -6.17 -5.66 -7.04
C ALA A 64 -5.69 -5.13 -5.69
N LEU A 65 -6.62 -4.73 -4.84
CA LEU A 65 -6.31 -4.26 -3.50
C LEU A 65 -5.71 -5.38 -2.67
N TYR A 66 -6.29 -6.56 -2.74
CA TYR A 66 -5.82 -7.72 -1.99
C TYR A 66 -4.40 -8.10 -2.40
N ILE A 67 -4.15 -8.14 -3.71
CA ILE A 67 -2.81 -8.44 -4.22
C ILE A 67 -1.81 -7.40 -3.76
N ALA A 68 -2.20 -6.12 -3.76
CA ALA A 68 -1.32 -5.05 -3.32
C ALA A 68 -0.96 -5.20 -1.83
N VAL A 69 -1.93 -5.60 -1.02
CA VAL A 69 -1.69 -5.86 0.41
C VAL A 69 -0.72 -7.03 0.57
N LEU A 70 -0.94 -8.10 -0.17
CA LEU A 70 -0.04 -9.26 -0.10
C LEU A 70 1.36 -8.90 -0.54
N ARG A 71 1.50 -8.09 -1.58
CA ARG A 71 2.82 -7.63 -2.03
C ARG A 71 3.52 -6.82 -0.97
N GLN A 72 2.78 -5.96 -0.29
CA GLN A 72 3.36 -5.15 0.77
C GLN A 72 3.86 -6.03 1.91
N ILE A 73 3.09 -7.02 2.29
CA ILE A 73 3.50 -7.96 3.34
C ILE A 73 4.74 -8.72 2.92
N LEU A 74 4.75 -9.22 1.68
CA LEU A 74 5.90 -9.96 1.17
C LEU A 74 7.15 -9.09 1.11
N ASP A 75 7.02 -7.84 0.71
CA ASP A 75 8.15 -6.92 0.69
C ASP A 75 8.74 -6.74 2.07
N ILE A 76 7.89 -6.58 3.07
CA ILE A 76 8.34 -6.42 4.45
C ILE A 76 9.07 -7.69 4.92
N TRP A 77 8.53 -8.84 4.62
CA TRP A 77 9.10 -10.10 5.06
C TRP A 77 10.37 -10.48 4.30
N LEU A 78 10.42 -10.17 2.99
CA LEU A 78 11.53 -10.58 2.15
C LEU A 78 12.66 -9.57 2.08
N ALA A 79 12.43 -8.34 2.50
CA ALA A 79 13.47 -7.31 2.46
C ALA A 79 14.74 -7.73 3.19
N PRO A 80 14.66 -8.26 4.42
CA PRO A 80 15.87 -8.72 5.11
C PRO A 80 16.56 -9.86 4.38
N LEU A 81 15.79 -10.77 3.79
CA LEU A 81 16.34 -11.88 3.04
C LEU A 81 17.05 -11.43 1.77
N LYS A 82 16.51 -10.41 1.13
CA LYS A 82 17.15 -9.83 -0.04
C LYS A 82 18.50 -9.21 0.31
N ALA A 83 18.52 -8.46 1.38
CA ALA A 83 19.75 -7.82 1.84
C ALA A 83 20.78 -8.89 2.20
N PHE A 84 20.36 -9.90 2.92
CA PHE A 84 21.21 -11.01 3.31
C PHE A 84 21.78 -11.71 2.09
N ARG A 85 20.94 -11.93 1.11
CA ARG A 85 21.33 -12.58 -0.13
C ARG A 85 22.36 -11.78 -0.91
N GLU A 86 22.17 -10.48 -0.95
CA GLU A 86 23.08 -9.57 -1.63
C GLU A 86 24.46 -9.56 -0.99
N ASP A 87 24.49 -9.66 0.32
CA ASP A 87 25.75 -9.71 1.06
C ASP A 87 26.59 -10.94 0.70
N PHE A 88 25.93 -12.02 0.33
CA PHE A 88 26.60 -13.27 -0.01
C PHE A 88 26.77 -13.46 -1.51
N ALA A 89 26.24 -12.58 -2.31
CA ALA A 89 26.39 -12.68 -3.76
C ALA A 89 27.85 -12.42 -4.14
N PRO A 90 28.40 -13.21 -5.03
CA PRO A 90 29.80 -13.04 -5.49
C PRO A 90 30.00 -11.77 -6.29
#